data_f387a72695a033e66b0103c20dba5f90
#
_entry.id   f387a72695a033e66b0103c20dba5f90
#
_cell.length_a   1.000
_cell.length_b   1.000
_cell.length_c   1.000
_cell.angle_alpha   90.00
_cell.angle_beta   90.00
_cell.angle_gamma   90.00
#
_symmetry.space_group_name_H-M   'P 1'
#
loop_
_entity.id
_entity.type
_entity.pdbx_description
1 polymer ?
#
loop_
_entity_poly.entity_id
_entity_poly.type
_entity_poly.pdbx_seq_one_letter_code
_entity_poly.pdbx_strand_id
1 'polypeptide(L)'
;MKTIHVAAAVIVENHKIFAARRGYGEFKGYWEFPGGKIEKEEKPEDALKREIKEELAADIAVDQFLGTVDYDYPDFHLTMECYLCHVAGGTLTILEHSAFRWVRKKELEKVDWLPADRIAVEWVKGLKISR
;
A
#
# COMPACT_ATOMS: atom_id res chain seq x y z
N MET A 1 14.43 19.31 4.24
CA MET A 1 14.16 17.99 3.62
C MET A 1 12.78 18.00 2.98
N LYS A 2 12.67 17.49 1.77
CA LYS A 2 11.39 17.41 1.06
C LYS A 2 10.47 16.39 1.73
N THR A 3 9.17 16.72 1.83
CA THR A 3 8.15 15.81 2.32
C THR A 3 7.33 15.27 1.16
N ILE A 4 7.17 13.96 1.10
CA ILE A 4 6.31 13.28 0.13
C ILE A 4 5.12 12.70 0.88
N HIS A 5 3.91 13.08 0.49
CA HIS A 5 2.67 12.67 1.13
C HIS A 5 1.95 11.66 0.23
N VAL A 6 1.77 10.44 0.72
CA VAL A 6 1.17 9.34 -0.05
C VAL A 6 0.05 8.66 0.71
N ALA A 7 -0.79 7.94 -0.02
CA ALA A 7 -1.78 7.05 0.56
C ALA A 7 -1.46 5.62 0.11
N ALA A 8 -1.66 4.65 1.00
CA ALA A 8 -1.36 3.24 0.73
C ALA A 8 -2.54 2.36 1.09
N ALA A 9 -2.77 1.33 0.26
CA ALA A 9 -3.88 0.41 0.41
C ALA A 9 -3.42 -0.94 0.94
N VAL A 10 -3.95 -1.33 2.09
CA VAL A 10 -3.84 -2.69 2.61
C VAL A 10 -5.07 -3.43 2.07
N ILE A 11 -4.90 -4.12 0.95
CA ILE A 11 -6.00 -4.78 0.25
C ILE A 11 -6.12 -6.22 0.74
N VAL A 12 -7.30 -6.58 1.26
CA VAL A 12 -7.55 -7.90 1.81
C VAL A 12 -8.58 -8.65 0.98
N GLU A 13 -8.28 -9.90 0.68
CA GLU A 13 -9.20 -10.81 -0.03
C GLU A 13 -8.87 -12.24 0.39
N ASN A 14 -9.89 -13.03 0.70
CA ASN A 14 -9.71 -14.43 1.13
C ASN A 14 -8.69 -14.58 2.28
N HIS A 15 -8.75 -13.67 3.27
CA HIS A 15 -7.86 -13.65 4.44
C HIS A 15 -6.37 -13.42 4.08
N LYS A 16 -6.10 -12.93 2.89
CA LYS A 16 -4.73 -12.63 2.43
C LYS A 16 -4.59 -11.15 2.12
N ILE A 17 -3.36 -10.67 2.23
CA ILE A 17 -3.02 -9.26 2.03
C ILE A 17 -2.21 -9.13 0.73
N PHE A 18 -2.58 -8.17 -0.11
CA PHE A 18 -1.89 -7.91 -1.38
C PHE A 18 -0.60 -7.14 -1.12
N ALA A 19 0.50 -7.67 -1.65
CA ALA A 19 1.81 -7.01 -1.62
C ALA A 19 2.34 -6.91 -3.04
N ALA A 20 2.94 -5.78 -3.39
CA ALA A 20 3.48 -5.53 -4.72
C ALA A 20 4.96 -5.20 -4.63
N ARG A 21 5.76 -5.71 -5.58
CA ARG A 21 7.20 -5.47 -5.62
C ARG A 21 7.53 -4.34 -6.61
N ARG A 22 8.30 -3.38 -6.15
CA ARG A 22 8.71 -2.26 -7.00
C ARG A 22 9.59 -2.74 -8.14
N GLY A 23 9.26 -2.33 -9.36
CA GLY A 23 9.91 -2.79 -10.57
C GLY A 23 11.05 -1.90 -11.08
N TYR A 24 11.19 -0.70 -10.53
CA TYR A 24 12.21 0.26 -10.98
C TYR A 24 12.52 1.27 -9.88
N GLY A 25 13.54 2.08 -10.11
CA GLY A 25 13.92 3.16 -9.20
C GLY A 25 14.85 2.69 -8.10
N GLU A 26 15.10 3.58 -7.14
CA GLU A 26 16.03 3.37 -6.04
C GLU A 26 15.66 2.19 -5.15
N PHE A 27 14.36 1.96 -4.96
CA PHE A 27 13.87 0.89 -4.08
C PHE A 27 13.41 -0.34 -4.85
N LYS A 28 13.94 -0.54 -6.05
CA LYS A 28 13.63 -1.71 -6.88
C LYS A 28 13.87 -3.01 -6.09
N GLY A 29 12.90 -3.91 -6.15
CA GLY A 29 12.99 -5.22 -5.50
C GLY A 29 12.38 -5.27 -4.11
N TYR A 30 12.11 -4.12 -3.49
CA TYR A 30 11.40 -4.07 -2.22
C TYR A 30 9.90 -4.19 -2.43
N TRP A 31 9.22 -4.68 -1.41
CA TRP A 31 7.77 -4.85 -1.42
C TRP A 31 7.06 -3.72 -0.70
N GLU A 32 5.86 -3.41 -1.13
CA GLU A 32 5.07 -2.31 -0.58
C GLU A 32 3.58 -2.61 -0.63
N PHE A 33 2.81 -1.88 0.17
CA PHE A 33 1.37 -1.75 -0.03
C PHE A 33 1.17 -0.75 -1.17
N PRO A 34 0.38 -1.09 -2.19
CA PRO A 34 0.24 -0.19 -3.35
C PRO A 34 -0.47 1.11 -2.99
N GLY A 35 -0.17 2.14 -3.75
CA GLY A 35 -0.73 3.47 -3.57
C GLY A 35 0.11 4.50 -4.30
N GLY A 36 0.00 5.75 -3.90
CA GLY A 36 0.76 6.81 -4.53
C GLY A 36 0.52 8.18 -3.92
N LYS A 37 1.04 9.19 -4.60
CA LYS A 37 1.02 10.57 -4.10
C LYS A 37 -0.39 11.13 -4.01
N ILE A 38 -0.65 11.85 -2.91
CA ILE A 38 -1.86 12.64 -2.74
C ILE A 38 -1.61 13.98 -3.40
N GLU A 39 -2.42 14.32 -4.38
CA GLU A 39 -2.28 15.59 -5.09
C GLU A 39 -2.93 16.72 -4.30
N LYS A 40 -2.57 17.96 -4.66
CA LYS A 40 -3.10 19.16 -4.00
C LYS A 40 -4.62 19.15 -4.04
N GLU A 41 -5.24 19.40 -2.88
CA GLU A 41 -6.69 19.46 -2.73
C GLU A 41 -7.42 18.12 -2.91
N GLU A 42 -6.66 17.04 -3.06
CA GLU A 42 -7.23 15.70 -3.18
C GLU A 42 -7.34 15.05 -1.79
N LYS A 43 -8.45 14.37 -1.53
CA LYS A 43 -8.59 13.59 -0.29
C LYS A 43 -7.72 12.34 -0.39
N PRO A 44 -7.12 11.88 0.71
CA PRO A 44 -6.29 10.67 0.68
C PRO A 44 -7.00 9.45 0.07
N GLU A 45 -8.27 9.23 0.42
CA GLU A 45 -9.02 8.08 -0.12
C GLU A 45 -9.24 8.20 -1.62
N ASP A 46 -9.46 9.42 -2.13
CA ASP A 46 -9.65 9.64 -3.57
C ASP A 46 -8.34 9.45 -4.32
N ALA A 47 -7.23 9.92 -3.74
CA ALA A 47 -5.90 9.70 -4.29
C ALA A 47 -5.61 8.21 -4.38
N LEU A 48 -5.94 7.49 -3.33
CA LEU A 48 -5.70 6.05 -3.27
C LEU A 48 -6.47 5.30 -4.36
N LYS A 49 -7.76 5.60 -4.51
CA LYS A 49 -8.59 4.99 -5.54
C LYS A 49 -8.06 5.27 -6.93
N ARG A 50 -7.64 6.50 -7.18
CA ARG A 50 -7.05 6.90 -8.46
C ARG A 50 -5.75 6.15 -8.74
N GLU A 51 -4.84 6.11 -7.76
CA GLU A 51 -3.55 5.44 -7.93
C GLU A 51 -3.70 3.93 -8.16
N ILE A 52 -4.62 3.28 -7.43
CA ILE A 52 -4.86 1.85 -7.62
C ILE A 52 -5.45 1.58 -9.01
N LYS A 53 -6.34 2.45 -9.48
CA LYS A 53 -6.89 2.32 -10.83
C LYS A 53 -5.79 2.44 -11.89
N GLU A 54 -4.90 3.42 -11.73
CA GLU A 54 -3.80 3.66 -12.68
C GLU A 54 -2.76 2.53 -12.67
N GLU A 55 -2.39 2.05 -11.48
CA GLU A 55 -1.30 1.08 -11.34
C GLU A 55 -1.74 -0.38 -11.42
N LEU A 56 -2.97 -0.68 -11.02
CA LEU A 56 -3.45 -2.05 -10.88
C LEU A 56 -4.74 -2.35 -11.62
N ALA A 57 -5.28 -1.38 -12.35
CA ALA A 57 -6.49 -1.55 -13.20
C ALA A 57 -7.71 -2.08 -12.44
N ALA A 58 -7.85 -1.73 -11.17
CA ALA A 58 -8.97 -2.18 -10.35
C ALA A 58 -9.55 -1.03 -9.54
N ASP A 59 -10.81 -1.19 -9.17
CA ASP A 59 -11.50 -0.26 -8.28
C ASP A 59 -11.51 -0.85 -6.88
N ILE A 60 -11.12 -0.04 -5.89
CA ILE A 60 -11.15 -0.46 -4.49
C ILE A 60 -12.18 0.33 -3.71
N ALA A 61 -12.67 -0.29 -2.63
CA ALA A 61 -13.46 0.39 -1.62
C ALA A 61 -12.60 0.52 -0.37
N VAL A 62 -12.66 1.69 0.27
CA VAL A 62 -11.92 1.96 1.51
C VAL A 62 -12.81 1.60 2.69
N ASP A 63 -12.34 0.70 3.54
CA ASP A 63 -13.11 0.21 4.68
C ASP A 63 -12.77 0.93 5.98
N GLN A 64 -11.49 1.25 6.20
CA GLN A 64 -11.04 1.77 7.48
C GLN A 64 -9.70 2.48 7.35
N PHE A 65 -9.56 3.62 8.02
CA PHE A 65 -8.26 4.27 8.17
C PHE A 65 -7.46 3.53 9.24
N LEU A 66 -6.23 3.15 8.94
CA LEU A 66 -5.38 2.39 9.85
C LEU A 66 -4.42 3.28 10.65
N GLY A 67 -3.88 4.30 10.03
CA GLY A 67 -2.92 5.17 10.68
C GLY A 67 -2.01 5.88 9.69
N THR A 68 -1.18 6.76 10.22
CA THR A 68 -0.21 7.52 9.44
C THR A 68 1.20 7.08 9.83
N VAL A 69 2.00 6.74 8.82
CA VAL A 69 3.43 6.47 9.00
C VAL A 69 4.19 7.72 8.63
N ASP A 70 5.10 8.16 9.51
CA ASP A 70 6.08 9.19 9.20
C ASP A 70 7.45 8.54 9.26
N TYR A 71 8.20 8.64 8.16
CA TYR A 71 9.49 7.98 8.06
C TYR A 71 10.50 8.84 7.30
N ASP A 72 11.70 8.99 7.84
CA ASP A 72 12.78 9.73 7.18
C ASP A 72 13.64 8.79 6.37
N TYR A 73 13.51 8.86 5.05
CA TYR A 73 14.47 8.26 4.14
C TYR A 73 15.65 9.24 4.00
N PRO A 74 16.82 8.80 3.49
CA PRO A 74 17.98 9.69 3.40
C PRO A 74 17.70 11.02 2.67
N ASP A 75 16.89 10.98 1.61
CA ASP A 75 16.67 12.14 0.74
C ASP A 75 15.34 12.86 0.94
N PHE A 76 14.41 12.27 1.72
CA PHE A 76 13.09 12.86 1.91
C PHE A 76 12.39 12.29 3.13
N HIS A 77 11.40 13.04 3.60
CA HIS A 77 10.49 12.58 4.65
C HIS A 77 9.22 12.03 3.97
N LEU A 78 8.81 10.84 4.36
CA LEU A 78 7.57 10.24 3.86
C LEU A 78 6.49 10.32 4.92
N THR A 79 5.32 10.83 4.51
CA THR A 79 4.09 10.74 5.31
C THR A 79 3.14 9.85 4.52
N MET A 80 2.82 8.68 5.08
CA MET A 80 2.01 7.67 4.40
C MET A 80 0.75 7.38 5.20
N GLU A 81 -0.40 7.65 4.60
CA GLU A 81 -1.70 7.38 5.21
C GLU A 81 -2.21 6.03 4.72
N CYS A 82 -2.41 5.09 5.64
CA CYS A 82 -2.73 3.71 5.34
C CYS A 82 -4.20 3.39 5.58
N TYR A 83 -4.80 2.68 4.64
CA TYR A 83 -6.22 2.33 4.67
C TYR A 83 -6.42 0.84 4.42
N LEU A 84 -7.33 0.25 5.17
CA LEU A 84 -7.81 -1.11 4.90
C LEU A 84 -8.83 -1.03 3.76
N CYS A 85 -8.63 -1.85 2.74
CA CYS A 85 -9.42 -1.80 1.51
C CYS A 85 -9.82 -3.20 1.03
N HIS A 86 -10.78 -3.24 0.11
CA HIS A 86 -11.08 -4.45 -0.62
C HIS A 86 -11.38 -4.09 -2.09
N VAL A 87 -11.26 -5.08 -2.97
CA VAL A 87 -11.56 -4.87 -4.39
C VAL A 87 -13.06 -4.78 -4.58
N ALA A 88 -13.53 -3.68 -5.15
CA ALA A 88 -14.94 -3.43 -5.43
C ALA A 88 -15.30 -3.70 -6.90
N GLY A 89 -14.32 -3.69 -7.80
CA GLY A 89 -14.55 -3.97 -9.21
C GLY A 89 -13.24 -4.22 -9.94
N GLY A 90 -13.31 -4.95 -11.05
CA GLY A 90 -12.12 -5.30 -11.83
C GLY A 90 -11.28 -6.37 -11.17
N THR A 91 -10.09 -6.56 -11.72
CA THR A 91 -9.13 -7.55 -11.23
C THR A 91 -7.78 -6.84 -11.04
N LEU A 92 -7.16 -7.02 -9.88
CA LEU A 92 -5.83 -6.45 -9.64
C LEU A 92 -4.84 -7.00 -10.65
N THR A 93 -4.32 -6.13 -11.48
CA THR A 93 -3.40 -6.46 -12.58
C THR A 93 -2.18 -5.54 -12.46
N ILE A 94 -0.99 -6.11 -12.29
CA ILE A 94 0.21 -5.28 -12.18
C ILE A 94 0.57 -4.68 -13.53
N LEU A 95 0.62 -3.34 -13.59
CA LEU A 95 0.98 -2.59 -14.79
C LEU A 95 2.39 -1.99 -14.66
N GLU A 96 2.83 -1.68 -13.45
CA GLU A 96 4.12 -1.05 -13.19
C GLU A 96 5.01 -1.84 -12.23
N HIS A 97 4.42 -2.63 -11.35
CA HIS A 97 5.17 -3.46 -10.41
C HIS A 97 5.77 -4.69 -11.12
N SER A 98 6.85 -5.23 -10.59
CA SER A 98 7.52 -6.40 -11.18
C SER A 98 6.93 -7.72 -10.73
N ALA A 99 6.21 -7.75 -9.62
CA ALA A 99 5.59 -8.95 -9.08
C ALA A 99 4.52 -8.57 -8.06
N PHE A 100 3.64 -9.52 -7.73
CA PHE A 100 2.72 -9.36 -6.62
C PHE A 100 2.60 -10.69 -5.86
N ARG A 101 2.11 -10.60 -4.62
CA ARG A 101 1.84 -11.77 -3.79
C ARG A 101 0.60 -11.49 -2.95
N TRP A 102 -0.17 -12.54 -2.69
CA TRP A 102 -1.19 -12.53 -1.67
C TRP A 102 -0.60 -13.26 -0.47
N VAL A 103 -0.36 -12.55 0.63
CA VAL A 103 0.32 -13.08 1.81
C VAL A 103 -0.64 -13.20 2.99
N ARG A 104 -0.46 -14.26 3.77
CA ARG A 104 -1.20 -14.45 5.01
C ARG A 104 -0.53 -13.65 6.12
N LYS A 105 -1.29 -13.31 7.17
CA LYS A 105 -0.74 -12.54 8.31
C LYS A 105 0.54 -13.18 8.86
N LYS A 106 0.57 -14.49 8.99
CA LYS A 106 1.74 -15.21 9.52
C LYS A 106 2.96 -15.13 8.63
N GLU A 107 2.81 -14.72 7.37
CA GLU A 107 3.89 -14.60 6.40
C GLU A 107 4.40 -13.17 6.23
N LEU A 108 3.74 -12.20 6.83
CA LEU A 108 4.10 -10.78 6.69
C LEU A 108 5.54 -10.48 7.08
N GLU A 109 6.05 -11.13 8.13
CA GLU A 109 7.43 -10.95 8.60
C GLU A 109 8.48 -11.36 7.57
N LYS A 110 8.13 -12.26 6.66
CA LYS A 110 9.07 -12.84 5.70
C LYS A 110 9.20 -12.03 4.42
N VAL A 111 8.41 -10.98 4.28
CA VAL A 111 8.42 -10.13 3.07
C VAL A 111 9.42 -8.98 3.27
N ASP A 112 10.19 -8.68 2.22
CA ASP A 112 11.16 -7.58 2.23
C ASP A 112 10.45 -6.24 1.99
N TRP A 113 9.72 -5.77 2.98
CA TRP A 113 9.00 -4.51 2.89
C TRP A 113 9.94 -3.31 2.86
N LEU A 114 9.53 -2.25 2.16
CA LEU A 114 10.13 -0.94 2.35
C LEU A 114 10.05 -0.55 3.84
N PRO A 115 11.04 0.18 4.36
CA PRO A 115 11.05 0.56 5.77
C PRO A 115 9.75 1.19 6.30
N ALA A 116 9.17 2.12 5.55
CA ALA A 116 7.91 2.76 5.96
C ALA A 116 6.77 1.76 6.02
N ASP A 117 6.69 0.86 5.02
CA ASP A 117 5.63 -0.15 4.95
C ASP A 117 5.75 -1.16 6.07
N ARG A 118 6.96 -1.46 6.51
CA ARG A 118 7.19 -2.37 7.65
C ARG A 118 6.53 -1.86 8.93
N ILE A 119 6.46 -0.56 9.11
CA ILE A 119 5.77 0.04 10.26
C ILE A 119 4.28 -0.29 10.18
N ALA A 120 3.68 -0.13 9.01
CA ALA A 120 2.26 -0.44 8.81
C ALA A 120 1.96 -1.93 8.99
N VAL A 121 2.92 -2.80 8.67
CA VAL A 121 2.77 -4.25 8.87
C VAL A 121 2.42 -4.59 10.31
N GLU A 122 2.98 -3.88 11.28
CA GLU A 122 2.67 -4.12 12.69
C GLU A 122 1.19 -3.87 13.00
N TRP A 123 0.60 -2.87 12.38
CA TRP A 123 -0.84 -2.62 12.52
C TRP A 123 -1.67 -3.72 11.87
N VAL A 124 -1.24 -4.17 10.69
CA VAL A 124 -1.95 -5.21 9.93
C VAL A 124 -1.98 -6.52 10.71
N LYS A 125 -0.90 -6.86 11.40
CA LYS A 125 -0.85 -8.05 12.25
C LYS A 125 -1.92 -8.07 13.34
N GLY A 126 -2.26 -6.89 13.85
CA GLY A 126 -3.27 -6.75 14.91
C GLY A 126 -4.70 -6.71 14.39
N LEU A 127 -4.91 -6.65 13.08
CA LEU A 127 -6.24 -6.56 12.52
C LEU A 127 -6.95 -7.91 12.53
N LYS A 128 -8.27 -7.85 12.70
CA LYS A 128 -9.11 -9.01 12.52
C LYS A 128 -9.53 -9.03 11.06
N ILE A 129 -8.93 -9.92 10.30
CA ILE A 129 -9.18 -10.03 8.86
C ILE A 129 -10.25 -11.07 8.62
N SER A 130 -11.43 -10.61 8.15
CA SER A 130 -12.60 -11.48 7.96
C SER A 130 -13.03 -11.64 6.49
N ARG A 131 -12.30 -11.07 5.57
CA ARG A 131 -12.62 -11.14 4.13
C ARG A 131 -11.88 -12.24 3.41
#